data_026a9d4c23e13854e34ee40d6bdefdd6
#
_entry.id   026a9d4c23e13854e34ee40d6bdefdd6
#
_cell.length_a   1.000
_cell.length_b   1.000
_cell.length_c   1.000
_cell.angle_alpha   90.00
_cell.angle_beta   90.00
_cell.angle_gamma   90.00
#
_symmetry.space_group_name_H-M   'P 1'
#
loop_
_entity.id
_entity.type
_entity.pdbx_description
1 polymer ?
#
loop_
_entity_poly.entity_id
_entity_poly.type
_entity_poly.pdbx_seq_one_letter_code
_entity_poly.pdbx_strand_id
1 'polypeptide(L)'
;MSSNNINTSSTELNETCENSMLDNRYVLLKRLGSGSFGEVYKVLDTETQEIKAVKLFKIDDNKMRFEKEENMMKKLDKYDILSNIKFYDSGIGLLTKDGLTEKRKYIIMEYGSEENLLKKVKKTPNGFSEDSGKYMLYEIVEAVKSLHKIGITHRDIKPDNMFFVGEGQNMKLKLCDFGLSTVFKDEKYVKIYLNEHVGTPAFVAPEIIKHKSYDGEKIDVFSIGVTIFSLLTKKIPFQACKNSYELTQTLYRYITKRKISEYWYILEHSKEVNLKPLSDDFKELFIKMVESNPKKRITLDEIMDSKWMKDIKNESKEYLEMLRNKMISEM
;
A
#
# COMPACT_ATOMS: atom_id res chain seq x y z
N MET A 1 -42.05 -21.09 14.50
CA MET A 1 -42.43 -19.67 14.70
C MET A 1 -41.17 -18.84 14.66
N SER A 2 -41.14 -17.92 13.72
CA SER A 2 -40.32 -16.73 13.63
C SER A 2 -38.79 -16.90 13.36
N SER A 3 -38.52 -17.01 12.11
CA SER A 3 -37.26 -16.69 11.44
C SER A 3 -36.93 -15.20 11.61
N ASN A 4 -35.73 -14.86 12.11
CA ASN A 4 -35.15 -13.55 11.98
C ASN A 4 -33.99 -13.60 10.98
N ASN A 5 -34.31 -13.26 9.73
CA ASN A 5 -33.36 -12.85 8.72
C ASN A 5 -32.77 -11.52 9.11
N ILE A 6 -31.48 -11.50 9.42
CA ILE A 6 -30.69 -10.26 9.46
C ILE A 6 -30.06 -10.07 8.07
N ASN A 7 -30.82 -9.41 7.21
CA ASN A 7 -30.28 -8.80 6.00
C ASN A 7 -29.43 -7.58 6.40
N THR A 8 -28.10 -7.73 6.41
CA THR A 8 -27.19 -6.59 6.37
C THR A 8 -26.81 -6.33 4.91
N SER A 9 -27.71 -5.69 4.18
CA SER A 9 -27.37 -4.98 2.94
C SER A 9 -26.63 -3.70 3.35
N SER A 10 -25.30 -3.72 3.25
CA SER A 10 -24.51 -2.50 3.24
C SER A 10 -24.77 -1.77 1.90
N THR A 11 -25.82 -0.97 1.88
CA THR A 11 -26.01 0.09 0.88
C THR A 11 -24.84 1.07 1.03
N GLU A 12 -23.86 1.00 0.11
CA GLU A 12 -22.92 2.10 -0.11
C GLU A 12 -23.76 3.31 -0.54
N LEU A 13 -24.05 4.20 0.40
CA LEU A 13 -24.62 5.50 0.13
C LEU A 13 -23.60 6.25 -0.73
N ASN A 14 -23.91 6.39 -2.02
CA ASN A 14 -23.31 7.38 -2.90
C ASN A 14 -23.71 8.76 -2.34
N GLU A 15 -22.97 9.27 -1.37
CA GLU A 15 -23.11 10.68 -0.96
C GLU A 15 -22.62 11.54 -2.11
N THR A 16 -23.54 12.05 -2.91
CA THR A 16 -23.29 13.15 -3.83
C THR A 16 -22.93 14.37 -2.99
N CYS A 17 -21.74 14.89 -3.19
CA CYS A 17 -21.25 16.09 -2.46
C CYS A 17 -21.76 17.37 -3.17
N GLU A 18 -23.07 17.44 -3.49
CA GLU A 18 -23.65 18.58 -4.19
C GLU A 18 -23.39 19.86 -3.38
N ASN A 19 -22.80 20.87 -4.05
CA ASN A 19 -22.45 22.17 -3.48
C ASN A 19 -21.36 22.16 -2.38
N SER A 20 -20.50 21.15 -2.32
CA SER A 20 -19.38 21.15 -1.38
C SER A 20 -18.09 21.64 -2.03
N MET A 21 -17.41 22.59 -1.41
CA MET A 21 -16.24 23.26 -1.97
C MET A 21 -15.21 23.57 -0.90
N LEU A 22 -13.92 23.40 -1.24
CA LEU A 22 -12.79 23.80 -0.41
C LEU A 22 -12.10 25.01 -1.03
N ASP A 23 -11.91 26.07 -0.25
CA ASP A 23 -11.25 27.34 -0.62
C ASP A 23 -11.78 27.99 -1.91
N ASN A 24 -13.09 27.84 -2.21
CA ASN A 24 -13.71 28.33 -3.46
C ASN A 24 -13.01 27.85 -4.74
N ARG A 25 -12.17 26.82 -4.64
CA ARG A 25 -11.37 26.29 -5.74
C ARG A 25 -11.63 24.82 -6.01
N TYR A 26 -11.65 23.98 -4.98
CA TYR A 26 -11.76 22.53 -5.16
C TYR A 26 -13.20 22.07 -4.90
N VAL A 27 -13.92 21.73 -5.97
CA VAL A 27 -15.28 21.18 -5.87
C VAL A 27 -15.22 19.71 -5.47
N LEU A 28 -15.84 19.34 -4.35
CA LEU A 28 -15.90 17.95 -3.90
C LEU A 28 -16.90 17.17 -4.75
N LEU A 29 -16.46 16.12 -5.45
CA LEU A 29 -17.28 15.33 -6.37
C LEU A 29 -17.78 14.04 -5.73
N LYS A 30 -16.89 13.29 -5.08
CA LYS A 30 -17.19 11.97 -4.52
C LYS A 30 -16.27 11.67 -3.35
N ARG A 31 -16.82 11.10 -2.28
CA ARG A 31 -16.02 10.57 -1.17
C ARG A 31 -15.40 9.24 -1.59
N LEU A 32 -14.06 9.15 -1.54
CA LEU A 32 -13.29 7.95 -1.90
C LEU A 32 -13.06 7.02 -0.73
N GLY A 33 -12.97 7.59 0.48
CA GLY A 33 -12.76 6.84 1.70
C GLY A 33 -12.71 7.68 2.94
N SER A 34 -12.79 7.01 4.10
CA SER A 34 -12.56 7.60 5.41
C SER A 34 -11.70 6.67 6.24
N GLY A 35 -10.82 7.24 7.02
CA GLY A 35 -9.93 6.51 7.91
C GLY A 35 -9.79 7.19 9.28
N SER A 36 -8.91 6.63 10.10
CA SER A 36 -8.60 7.19 11.41
C SER A 36 -8.08 8.62 11.34
N PHE A 37 -7.51 9.03 10.20
CA PHE A 37 -6.81 10.31 10.01
C PHE A 37 -7.62 11.37 9.25
N GLY A 38 -8.78 11.03 8.68
CA GLY A 38 -9.60 11.97 7.92
C GLY A 38 -10.37 11.32 6.79
N GLU A 39 -10.78 12.15 5.85
CA GLU A 39 -11.59 11.76 4.70
C GLU A 39 -10.86 12.11 3.41
N VAL A 40 -11.01 11.27 2.40
CA VAL A 40 -10.44 11.51 1.07
C VAL A 40 -11.57 11.68 0.07
N TYR A 41 -11.49 12.75 -0.72
CA TYR A 41 -12.47 13.05 -1.77
C TYR A 41 -11.81 13.19 -3.12
N LYS A 42 -12.52 12.77 -4.17
CA LYS A 42 -12.28 13.18 -5.55
C LYS A 42 -12.74 14.61 -5.70
N VAL A 43 -11.92 15.49 -6.26
CA VAL A 43 -12.22 16.90 -6.44
C VAL A 43 -11.93 17.37 -7.87
N LEU A 44 -12.67 18.38 -8.32
CA LEU A 44 -12.34 19.16 -9.51
C LEU A 44 -11.63 20.44 -9.05
N ASP A 45 -10.42 20.65 -9.52
CA ASP A 45 -9.72 21.92 -9.39
C ASP A 45 -10.28 22.89 -10.45
N THR A 46 -11.00 23.92 -10.03
CA THR A 46 -11.66 24.86 -10.94
C THR A 46 -10.70 25.77 -11.69
N GLU A 47 -9.48 25.95 -11.22
CA GLU A 47 -8.45 26.75 -11.90
C GLU A 47 -7.78 25.96 -13.04
N THR A 48 -7.46 24.68 -12.81
CA THR A 48 -6.74 23.85 -13.80
C THR A 48 -7.67 22.96 -14.61
N GLN A 49 -8.95 22.82 -14.22
CA GLN A 49 -9.93 21.88 -14.77
C GLN A 49 -9.51 20.41 -14.67
N GLU A 50 -8.62 20.09 -13.75
CA GLU A 50 -8.10 18.73 -13.53
C GLU A 50 -8.80 18.05 -12.35
N ILE A 51 -8.94 16.74 -12.48
CA ILE A 51 -9.38 15.88 -11.36
C ILE A 51 -8.19 15.61 -10.44
N LYS A 52 -8.38 15.88 -9.15
CA LYS A 52 -7.42 15.65 -8.08
C LYS A 52 -8.05 14.89 -6.93
N ALA A 53 -7.25 14.48 -5.96
CA ALA A 53 -7.72 13.96 -4.69
C ALA A 53 -7.38 14.95 -3.57
N VAL A 54 -8.30 15.14 -2.62
CA VAL A 54 -8.04 15.89 -1.39
C VAL A 54 -8.17 14.98 -0.18
N LYS A 55 -7.17 15.01 0.68
CA LYS A 55 -7.24 14.43 2.04
C LYS A 55 -7.56 15.54 3.01
N LEU A 56 -8.74 15.46 3.63
CA LEU A 56 -9.22 16.38 4.67
C LEU A 56 -8.93 15.75 6.04
N PHE A 57 -8.16 16.45 6.87
CA PHE A 57 -7.84 15.97 8.21
C PHE A 57 -8.95 16.34 9.18
N LYS A 58 -9.13 15.51 10.23
CA LYS A 58 -10.10 15.78 11.30
C LYS A 58 -9.72 17.07 12.05
N ILE A 59 -10.72 17.81 12.51
CA ILE A 59 -10.52 19.07 13.25
C ILE A 59 -9.68 18.84 14.51
N ASP A 60 -9.97 17.76 15.23
CA ASP A 60 -9.29 17.36 16.47
C ASP A 60 -8.01 16.57 16.24
N ASP A 61 -7.59 16.43 14.96
CA ASP A 61 -6.37 15.69 14.67
C ASP A 61 -5.16 16.43 15.20
N ASN A 62 -4.32 15.67 15.90
CA ASN A 62 -3.11 16.20 16.47
C ASN A 62 -2.32 16.96 15.38
N LYS A 63 -2.09 18.27 15.59
CA LYS A 63 -1.38 19.16 14.66
C LYS A 63 -0.13 18.53 14.04
N MET A 64 0.55 17.67 14.81
CA MET A 64 1.76 16.98 14.42
C MET A 64 1.56 15.98 13.26
N ARG A 65 0.37 15.37 13.09
CA ARG A 65 0.15 14.36 12.03
C ARG A 65 0.04 15.01 10.66
N PHE A 66 -0.77 16.06 10.56
CA PHE A 66 -0.88 16.84 9.33
C PHE A 66 0.49 17.36 8.89
N GLU A 67 1.20 18.06 9.80
CA GLU A 67 2.51 18.64 9.52
C GLU A 67 3.54 17.57 9.09
N LYS A 68 3.52 16.40 9.73
CA LYS A 68 4.40 15.28 9.38
C LYS A 68 4.14 14.78 7.95
N GLU A 69 2.87 14.54 7.60
CA GLU A 69 2.49 14.06 6.27
C GLU A 69 2.73 15.14 5.20
N GLU A 70 2.36 16.38 5.48
CA GLU A 70 2.61 17.55 4.62
C GLU A 70 4.09 17.71 4.30
N ASN A 71 4.95 17.73 5.33
CA ASN A 71 6.40 17.85 5.16
C ASN A 71 6.99 16.69 4.37
N MET A 72 6.45 15.48 4.57
CA MET A 72 6.87 14.31 3.80
C MET A 72 6.49 14.44 2.33
N MET A 73 5.24 14.84 2.02
CA MET A 73 4.77 15.03 0.65
C MET A 73 5.55 16.14 -0.06
N LYS A 74 5.81 17.29 0.60
CA LYS A 74 6.66 18.36 0.07
C LYS A 74 8.10 17.89 -0.21
N LYS A 75 8.64 17.01 0.64
CA LYS A 75 9.96 16.44 0.43
C LYS A 75 9.97 15.53 -0.79
N LEU A 76 8.95 14.70 -1.00
CA LEU A 76 8.84 13.83 -2.18
C LEU A 76 8.74 14.65 -3.47
N ASP A 77 7.94 15.70 -3.47
CA ASP A 77 7.78 16.62 -4.60
C ASP A 77 9.11 17.30 -4.97
N LYS A 78 9.86 17.79 -3.97
CA LYS A 78 11.19 18.40 -4.17
C LYS A 78 12.17 17.47 -4.90
N TYR A 79 12.07 16.16 -4.71
CA TYR A 79 12.94 15.17 -5.36
C TYR A 79 12.35 14.56 -6.64
N ASP A 80 11.18 15.06 -7.09
CA ASP A 80 10.47 14.60 -8.30
C ASP A 80 10.30 13.07 -8.35
N ILE A 81 9.78 12.51 -7.25
CA ILE A 81 9.60 11.06 -7.11
C ILE A 81 8.34 10.61 -7.86
N LEU A 82 8.45 10.37 -9.14
CA LEU A 82 7.34 10.05 -10.06
C LEU A 82 6.64 8.72 -9.79
N SER A 83 7.32 7.77 -9.16
CA SER A 83 6.78 6.43 -8.82
C SER A 83 5.85 6.43 -7.61
N ASN A 84 5.70 7.56 -6.94
CA ASN A 84 4.77 7.75 -5.84
C ASN A 84 3.66 8.74 -6.22
N ILE A 85 2.58 8.80 -5.43
CA ILE A 85 1.49 9.74 -5.66
C ILE A 85 2.01 11.16 -5.63
N LYS A 86 1.70 11.98 -6.64
CA LYS A 86 2.19 13.35 -6.75
C LYS A 86 1.49 14.27 -5.75
N PHE A 87 2.24 15.16 -5.13
CA PHE A 87 1.76 16.26 -4.31
C PHE A 87 1.47 17.49 -5.18
N TYR A 88 0.41 18.26 -4.87
CA TYR A 88 0.10 19.52 -5.55
C TYR A 88 0.04 20.70 -4.61
N ASP A 89 -0.66 20.54 -3.46
CA ASP A 89 -0.90 21.65 -2.55
C ASP A 89 -1.26 21.15 -1.16
N SER A 90 -1.14 22.01 -0.14
CA SER A 90 -1.57 21.73 1.23
C SER A 90 -1.79 23.02 2.00
N GLY A 91 -2.67 22.99 2.97
CA GLY A 91 -2.94 24.15 3.78
C GLY A 91 -4.04 23.97 4.81
N ILE A 92 -4.52 25.12 5.28
CA ILE A 92 -5.72 25.25 6.12
C ILE A 92 -6.70 26.09 5.33
N GLY A 93 -7.79 25.47 4.86
CA GLY A 93 -8.77 26.10 4.01
C GLY A 93 -10.17 26.10 4.60
N LEU A 94 -11.08 26.81 3.94
CA LEU A 94 -12.49 26.87 4.27
C LEU A 94 -13.25 25.80 3.48
N LEU A 95 -13.74 24.77 4.19
CA LEU A 95 -14.62 23.78 3.61
C LEU A 95 -16.08 24.22 3.80
N THR A 96 -16.77 24.48 2.70
CA THR A 96 -18.23 24.67 2.69
C THR A 96 -18.87 23.36 2.27
N LYS A 97 -19.72 22.79 3.13
CA LYS A 97 -20.46 21.56 2.89
C LYS A 97 -21.85 21.69 3.51
N ASP A 98 -22.90 21.37 2.76
CA ASP A 98 -24.31 21.40 3.23
C ASP A 98 -24.70 22.76 3.88
N GLY A 99 -24.20 23.86 3.33
CA GLY A 99 -24.44 25.22 3.83
C GLY A 99 -23.64 25.61 5.09
N LEU A 100 -22.85 24.71 5.62
CA LEU A 100 -21.96 24.97 6.76
C LEU A 100 -20.54 25.22 6.26
N THR A 101 -19.85 26.18 6.88
CA THR A 101 -18.45 26.48 6.55
C THR A 101 -17.58 26.27 7.79
N GLU A 102 -16.50 25.49 7.60
CA GLU A 102 -15.53 25.20 8.66
C GLU A 102 -14.10 25.23 8.15
N LYS A 103 -13.15 25.51 9.03
CA LYS A 103 -11.72 25.39 8.70
C LYS A 103 -11.29 23.93 8.72
N ARG A 104 -10.60 23.49 7.65
CA ARG A 104 -10.01 22.16 7.54
C ARG A 104 -8.56 22.23 7.11
N LYS A 105 -7.72 21.36 7.65
CA LYS A 105 -6.40 21.08 7.10
C LYS A 105 -6.54 20.13 5.93
N TYR A 106 -5.80 20.35 4.84
CA TYR A 106 -5.92 19.54 3.64
C TYR A 106 -4.58 19.29 2.95
N ILE A 107 -4.53 18.20 2.19
CA ILE A 107 -3.46 17.90 1.23
C ILE A 107 -4.13 17.58 -0.11
N ILE A 108 -3.72 18.28 -1.17
CA ILE A 108 -4.13 18.00 -2.57
C ILE A 108 -3.06 17.12 -3.21
N MET A 109 -3.50 16.02 -3.78
CA MET A 109 -2.63 15.04 -4.42
C MET A 109 -3.21 14.52 -5.73
N GLU A 110 -2.39 13.83 -6.48
CA GLU A 110 -2.77 13.14 -7.70
C GLU A 110 -3.94 12.18 -7.44
N TYR A 111 -4.91 12.21 -8.34
CA TYR A 111 -6.03 11.29 -8.30
C TYR A 111 -5.66 9.97 -8.93
N GLY A 112 -5.74 8.91 -8.16
CA GLY A 112 -5.63 7.54 -8.64
C GLY A 112 -6.97 6.96 -9.09
N SER A 113 -7.00 5.67 -9.37
CA SER A 113 -8.25 4.94 -9.62
C SER A 113 -9.20 5.07 -8.41
N GLU A 114 -10.52 4.97 -8.64
CA GLU A 114 -11.52 5.02 -7.56
C GLU A 114 -11.32 3.92 -6.51
N GLU A 115 -10.71 2.83 -6.93
CA GLU A 115 -10.46 1.67 -6.08
C GLU A 115 -8.96 1.48 -5.88
N ASN A 116 -8.57 1.29 -4.63
CA ASN A 116 -7.22 0.86 -4.29
C ASN A 116 -6.99 -0.61 -4.71
N LEU A 117 -5.72 -1.03 -4.66
CA LEU A 117 -5.33 -2.37 -5.09
C LEU A 117 -5.99 -3.47 -4.25
N LEU A 118 -6.30 -3.22 -2.96
CA LEU A 118 -7.04 -4.18 -2.13
C LEU A 118 -8.45 -4.45 -2.66
N LYS A 119 -9.18 -3.40 -3.06
CA LYS A 119 -10.52 -3.57 -3.63
C LYS A 119 -10.46 -4.31 -4.97
N LYS A 120 -9.46 -4.00 -5.80
CA LYS A 120 -9.25 -4.68 -7.09
C LYS A 120 -8.93 -6.17 -6.90
N VAL A 121 -8.00 -6.55 -6.03
CA VAL A 121 -7.68 -7.96 -5.78
C VAL A 121 -8.86 -8.73 -5.20
N LYS A 122 -9.72 -8.11 -4.39
CA LYS A 122 -10.94 -8.74 -3.91
C LYS A 122 -11.91 -9.14 -5.02
N LYS A 123 -11.95 -8.39 -6.11
CA LYS A 123 -12.80 -8.64 -7.28
C LYS A 123 -12.25 -9.75 -8.20
N THR A 124 -10.93 -9.98 -8.21
CA THR A 124 -10.36 -11.09 -9.00
C THR A 124 -10.84 -12.42 -8.42
N PRO A 125 -11.15 -13.45 -9.22
CA PRO A 125 -11.65 -14.73 -8.71
C PRO A 125 -10.66 -15.41 -7.74
N ASN A 126 -9.40 -15.52 -8.14
CA ASN A 126 -8.37 -16.30 -7.42
C ASN A 126 -7.09 -15.48 -7.08
N GLY A 127 -7.20 -14.16 -6.98
CA GLY A 127 -6.04 -13.28 -6.95
C GLY A 127 -5.40 -13.11 -8.34
N PHE A 128 -4.42 -12.25 -8.44
CA PHE A 128 -3.69 -12.00 -9.69
C PHE A 128 -2.81 -13.17 -10.10
N SER A 129 -2.52 -13.32 -11.39
CA SER A 129 -1.50 -14.25 -11.88
C SER A 129 -0.10 -13.86 -11.42
N GLU A 130 0.87 -14.78 -11.51
CA GLU A 130 2.26 -14.45 -11.20
C GLU A 130 2.85 -13.43 -12.17
N ASP A 131 2.45 -13.44 -13.44
CA ASP A 131 2.89 -12.43 -14.40
C ASP A 131 2.41 -11.02 -14.02
N SER A 132 1.12 -10.89 -13.67
CA SER A 132 0.58 -9.64 -13.12
C SER A 132 1.27 -9.25 -11.81
N GLY A 133 1.59 -10.24 -10.97
CA GLY A 133 2.36 -10.07 -9.74
C GLY A 133 3.77 -9.56 -9.98
N LYS A 134 4.47 -10.06 -11.01
CA LYS A 134 5.81 -9.57 -11.39
C LYS A 134 5.76 -8.08 -11.78
N TYR A 135 4.79 -7.68 -12.59
CA TYR A 135 4.63 -6.27 -12.94
C TYR A 135 4.38 -5.39 -11.70
N MET A 136 3.44 -5.80 -10.83
CA MET A 136 3.15 -5.07 -9.61
C MET A 136 4.37 -5.01 -8.67
N LEU A 137 5.11 -6.11 -8.50
CA LEU A 137 6.32 -6.12 -7.67
C LEU A 137 7.39 -5.17 -8.25
N TYR A 138 7.54 -5.13 -9.57
CA TYR A 138 8.44 -4.18 -10.24
C TYR A 138 8.09 -2.73 -9.87
N GLU A 139 6.83 -2.32 -10.05
CA GLU A 139 6.38 -0.96 -9.74
C GLU A 139 6.55 -0.63 -8.24
N ILE A 140 6.24 -1.58 -7.35
CA ILE A 140 6.41 -1.41 -5.90
C ILE A 140 7.89 -1.25 -5.53
N VAL A 141 8.76 -2.08 -6.08
CA VAL A 141 10.20 -2.02 -5.81
C VAL A 141 10.78 -0.69 -6.30
N GLU A 142 10.44 -0.24 -7.51
CA GLU A 142 10.90 1.05 -8.03
C GLU A 142 10.41 2.24 -7.17
N ALA A 143 9.14 2.21 -6.72
CA ALA A 143 8.60 3.22 -5.83
C ALA A 143 9.36 3.26 -4.48
N VAL A 144 9.60 2.11 -3.87
CA VAL A 144 10.28 2.03 -2.56
C VAL A 144 11.78 2.33 -2.69
N LYS A 145 12.44 1.90 -3.78
CA LYS A 145 13.84 2.28 -4.06
C LYS A 145 14.02 3.79 -4.17
N SER A 146 13.09 4.47 -4.83
CA SER A 146 13.13 5.92 -4.95
C SER A 146 13.03 6.64 -3.59
N LEU A 147 12.19 6.11 -2.67
CA LEU A 147 12.09 6.61 -1.29
C LEU A 147 13.37 6.35 -0.50
N HIS A 148 13.90 5.12 -0.55
CA HIS A 148 15.10 4.73 0.19
C HIS A 148 16.33 5.49 -0.29
N LYS A 149 16.40 5.86 -1.58
CA LYS A 149 17.45 6.70 -2.15
C LYS A 149 17.53 8.07 -1.49
N ILE A 150 16.40 8.67 -1.13
CA ILE A 150 16.34 9.96 -0.42
C ILE A 150 16.23 9.83 1.10
N GLY A 151 16.50 8.62 1.63
CA GLY A 151 16.54 8.32 3.06
C GLY A 151 15.18 8.24 3.75
N ILE A 152 14.10 7.93 3.01
CA ILE A 152 12.74 7.80 3.54
C ILE A 152 12.33 6.32 3.54
N THR A 153 11.72 5.83 4.63
CA THR A 153 11.01 4.55 4.72
C THR A 153 9.51 4.79 4.81
N HIS A 154 8.71 3.95 4.15
CA HIS A 154 7.26 4.11 4.10
C HIS A 154 6.55 3.63 5.36
N ARG A 155 6.91 2.45 5.87
CA ARG A 155 6.42 1.79 7.08
C ARG A 155 4.97 1.29 7.08
N ASP A 156 4.23 1.49 5.97
CA ASP A 156 2.86 0.97 5.83
C ASP A 156 2.57 0.50 4.39
N ILE A 157 3.48 -0.29 3.82
CA ILE A 157 3.34 -0.87 2.48
C ILE A 157 2.30 -1.99 2.53
N LYS A 158 1.17 -1.78 1.84
CA LYS A 158 0.04 -2.72 1.74
C LYS A 158 -0.84 -2.38 0.54
N PRO A 159 -1.70 -3.31 0.07
CA PRO A 159 -2.56 -3.06 -1.08
C PRO A 159 -3.54 -1.90 -0.90
N ASP A 160 -3.91 -1.55 0.35
CA ASP A 160 -4.79 -0.42 0.66
C ASP A 160 -4.17 0.92 0.26
N ASN A 161 -2.83 1.03 0.34
CA ASN A 161 -2.06 2.23 0.10
C ASN A 161 -1.46 2.26 -1.32
N MET A 162 -2.08 1.55 -2.26
CA MET A 162 -1.66 1.49 -3.66
C MET A 162 -2.84 1.76 -4.58
N PHE A 163 -2.61 2.64 -5.57
CA PHE A 163 -3.60 3.00 -6.57
C PHE A 163 -2.98 2.97 -7.96
N PHE A 164 -3.80 2.66 -8.96
CA PHE A 164 -3.41 2.86 -10.34
C PHE A 164 -3.68 4.32 -10.75
N VAL A 165 -2.75 4.90 -11.47
CA VAL A 165 -2.80 6.26 -12.01
C VAL A 165 -2.60 6.18 -13.52
N GLY A 166 -3.32 7.00 -14.27
CA GLY A 166 -3.33 6.95 -15.73
C GLY A 166 -4.27 5.88 -16.29
N GLU A 167 -4.31 5.78 -17.59
CA GLU A 167 -5.20 4.87 -18.32
C GLU A 167 -4.43 4.09 -19.40
N GLY A 168 -4.90 2.89 -19.72
CA GLY A 168 -4.35 2.05 -20.79
C GLY A 168 -2.83 1.83 -20.61
N GLN A 169 -2.08 2.15 -21.66
CA GLN A 169 -0.62 1.98 -21.67
C GLN A 169 0.14 2.92 -20.72
N ASN A 170 -0.49 3.97 -20.24
CA ASN A 170 0.10 4.89 -19.27
C ASN A 170 -0.25 4.55 -17.82
N MET A 171 -1.02 3.48 -17.59
CA MET A 171 -1.39 3.06 -16.26
C MET A 171 -0.16 2.57 -15.47
N LYS A 172 0.05 3.15 -14.29
CA LYS A 172 1.11 2.81 -13.34
C LYS A 172 0.55 2.57 -11.96
N LEU A 173 1.15 1.64 -11.24
CA LEU A 173 0.85 1.45 -9.83
C LEU A 173 1.68 2.44 -9.00
N LYS A 174 1.03 3.22 -8.16
CA LYS A 174 1.68 4.21 -7.30
C LYS A 174 1.40 3.96 -5.83
N LEU A 175 2.40 4.22 -5.00
CA LEU A 175 2.32 4.15 -3.54
C LEU A 175 1.84 5.49 -2.99
N CYS A 176 0.95 5.45 -2.00
CA CYS A 176 0.36 6.63 -1.34
C CYS A 176 0.29 6.45 0.18
N ASP A 177 -0.22 7.46 0.89
CA ASP A 177 -0.37 7.54 2.35
C ASP A 177 0.97 7.51 3.11
N PHE A 178 1.62 8.66 3.14
CA PHE A 178 2.90 8.89 3.80
C PHE A 178 2.77 9.31 5.29
N GLY A 179 1.59 9.15 5.88
CA GLY A 179 1.32 9.53 7.27
C GLY A 179 2.18 8.80 8.31
N LEU A 180 2.64 7.58 8.00
CA LEU A 180 3.57 6.81 8.84
C LEU A 180 5.02 6.88 8.38
N SER A 181 5.31 7.50 7.23
CA SER A 181 6.68 7.57 6.68
C SER A 181 7.59 8.41 7.55
N THR A 182 8.89 8.10 7.51
CA THR A 182 9.89 8.84 8.27
C THR A 182 11.26 8.76 7.61
N VAL A 183 12.15 9.67 8.02
CA VAL A 183 13.55 9.69 7.60
C VAL A 183 14.30 8.63 8.39
N PHE A 184 15.10 7.80 7.69
CA PHE A 184 15.97 6.78 8.29
C PHE A 184 17.44 6.91 7.87
N LYS A 185 17.78 7.97 7.16
CA LYS A 185 19.17 8.41 6.89
C LYS A 185 19.30 9.87 7.23
N ASP A 186 20.37 10.24 7.87
CA ASP A 186 20.70 11.64 8.17
C ASP A 186 21.15 12.38 6.88
N GLU A 187 21.53 13.66 7.03
CA GLU A 187 22.00 14.50 5.93
C GLU A 187 23.31 13.99 5.29
N LYS A 188 24.06 13.15 6.00
CA LYS A 188 25.28 12.47 5.53
C LYS A 188 24.99 11.07 4.97
N TYR A 189 23.70 10.72 4.79
CA TYR A 189 23.25 9.38 4.39
C TYR A 189 23.63 8.23 5.32
N VAL A 190 23.95 8.53 6.58
CA VAL A 190 24.17 7.53 7.62
C VAL A 190 22.83 7.01 8.12
N LYS A 191 22.69 5.68 8.23
CA LYS A 191 21.45 5.06 8.69
C LYS A 191 21.13 5.39 10.14
N ILE A 192 19.88 5.79 10.37
CA ILE A 192 19.27 5.98 11.68
C ILE A 192 18.36 4.78 11.94
N TYR A 193 18.59 4.07 13.04
CA TYR A 193 17.71 2.99 13.47
C TYR A 193 16.48 3.57 14.16
N LEU A 194 15.31 3.07 13.76
CA LEU A 194 14.01 3.53 14.23
C LEU A 194 13.51 2.64 15.37
N ASN A 195 12.61 3.15 16.21
CA ASN A 195 12.06 2.43 17.35
C ASN A 195 10.55 2.59 17.56
N GLU A 196 9.87 3.38 16.70
CA GLU A 196 8.42 3.58 16.78
C GLU A 196 7.67 2.29 16.40
N HIS A 197 6.65 1.93 17.18
CA HIS A 197 5.79 0.79 16.90
C HIS A 197 4.61 1.21 16.02
N VAL A 198 4.81 1.16 14.69
CA VAL A 198 3.87 1.66 13.69
C VAL A 198 3.67 0.66 12.55
N GLY A 199 2.61 0.85 11.77
CA GLY A 199 2.24 0.06 10.61
C GLY A 199 0.99 -0.80 10.83
N THR A 200 0.54 -1.45 9.78
CA THR A 200 -0.64 -2.33 9.80
C THR A 200 -0.24 -3.73 10.26
N PRO A 201 -0.81 -4.27 11.37
CA PRO A 201 -0.34 -5.50 12.04
C PRO A 201 -0.08 -6.70 11.12
N ALA A 202 -0.92 -6.91 10.10
CA ALA A 202 -0.78 -8.03 9.17
C ALA A 202 0.44 -7.94 8.24
N PHE A 203 1.01 -6.74 8.06
CA PHE A 203 2.11 -6.44 7.14
C PHE A 203 3.41 -6.07 7.86
N VAL A 204 3.37 -5.89 9.18
CA VAL A 204 4.48 -5.39 9.98
C VAL A 204 5.55 -6.46 10.19
N ALA A 205 6.80 -6.05 10.04
CA ALA A 205 7.96 -6.91 10.29
C ALA A 205 8.09 -7.31 11.77
N PRO A 206 8.62 -8.53 12.07
CA PRO A 206 8.65 -9.06 13.42
C PRO A 206 9.51 -8.25 14.40
N GLU A 207 10.52 -7.52 13.92
CA GLU A 207 11.34 -6.64 14.74
C GLU A 207 10.55 -5.44 15.29
N ILE A 208 9.56 -4.92 14.55
CA ILE A 208 8.65 -3.87 15.05
C ILE A 208 7.74 -4.45 16.13
N ILE A 209 7.13 -5.63 15.90
CA ILE A 209 6.25 -6.28 16.88
C ILE A 209 7.01 -6.56 18.20
N LYS A 210 8.29 -6.88 18.10
CA LYS A 210 9.15 -7.17 19.28
C LYS A 210 9.73 -5.91 19.93
N HIS A 211 9.24 -4.72 19.55
CA HIS A 211 9.73 -3.43 20.08
C HIS A 211 11.26 -3.26 20.03
N LYS A 212 11.87 -3.76 18.94
CA LYS A 212 13.31 -3.61 18.71
C LYS A 212 13.58 -2.39 17.84
N SER A 213 14.77 -1.83 18.00
CA SER A 213 15.30 -0.87 17.01
C SER A 213 15.44 -1.57 15.65
N TYR A 214 15.03 -0.90 14.55
CA TYR A 214 14.94 -1.50 13.23
C TYR A 214 15.47 -0.60 12.11
N ASP A 215 15.90 -1.26 11.03
CA ASP A 215 16.33 -0.66 9.77
C ASP A 215 15.11 -0.43 8.87
N GLY A 216 14.86 0.82 8.45
CA GLY A 216 13.72 1.20 7.60
C GLY A 216 13.68 0.47 6.26
N GLU A 217 14.85 0.21 5.63
CA GLU A 217 14.90 -0.54 4.38
C GLU A 217 14.40 -1.98 4.57
N LYS A 218 14.77 -2.60 5.67
CA LYS A 218 14.49 -4.02 5.91
C LYS A 218 13.02 -4.27 6.28
N ILE A 219 12.38 -3.34 7.00
CA ILE A 219 10.96 -3.50 7.33
C ILE A 219 10.06 -3.29 6.10
N ASP A 220 10.41 -2.35 5.21
CA ASP A 220 9.65 -2.14 3.97
C ASP A 220 9.73 -3.39 3.07
N VAL A 221 10.90 -4.04 2.95
CA VAL A 221 11.05 -5.31 2.21
C VAL A 221 10.15 -6.41 2.76
N PHE A 222 10.04 -6.55 4.09
CA PHE A 222 9.11 -7.51 4.68
C PHE A 222 7.66 -7.24 4.28
N SER A 223 7.25 -5.97 4.38
CA SER A 223 5.89 -5.55 4.01
C SER A 223 5.59 -5.77 2.51
N ILE A 224 6.58 -5.58 1.63
CA ILE A 224 6.48 -5.93 0.20
C ILE A 224 6.22 -7.42 0.03
N GLY A 225 6.95 -8.27 0.74
CA GLY A 225 6.75 -9.73 0.68
C GLY A 225 5.33 -10.15 1.06
N VAL A 226 4.79 -9.60 2.15
CA VAL A 226 3.41 -9.86 2.58
C VAL A 226 2.40 -9.31 1.56
N THR A 227 2.68 -8.12 1.02
CA THR A 227 1.82 -7.48 0.02
C THR A 227 1.71 -8.33 -1.24
N ILE A 228 2.83 -8.71 -1.87
CA ILE A 228 2.79 -9.47 -3.11
C ILE A 228 2.15 -10.86 -2.92
N PHE A 229 2.41 -11.53 -1.79
CA PHE A 229 1.72 -12.77 -1.45
C PHE A 229 0.20 -12.56 -1.42
N SER A 230 -0.26 -11.50 -0.77
CA SER A 230 -1.70 -11.20 -0.66
C SER A 230 -2.36 -10.88 -2.01
N LEU A 231 -1.64 -10.25 -2.92
CA LEU A 231 -2.12 -9.96 -4.28
C LEU A 231 -2.28 -11.23 -5.12
N LEU A 232 -1.36 -12.17 -5.00
CA LEU A 232 -1.41 -13.44 -5.73
C LEU A 232 -2.46 -14.40 -5.16
N THR A 233 -2.70 -14.38 -3.86
CA THR A 233 -3.46 -15.45 -3.17
C THR A 233 -4.77 -14.99 -2.52
N LYS A 234 -5.00 -13.67 -2.40
CA LYS A 234 -6.10 -13.06 -1.60
C LYS A 234 -6.01 -13.41 -0.11
N LYS A 235 -4.88 -13.87 0.37
CA LYS A 235 -4.68 -14.32 1.76
C LYS A 235 -3.51 -13.57 2.40
N ILE A 236 -3.55 -13.49 3.71
CA ILE A 236 -2.40 -13.03 4.50
C ILE A 236 -1.56 -14.25 4.86
N PRO A 237 -0.23 -14.26 4.60
CA PRO A 237 0.59 -15.48 4.63
C PRO A 237 0.72 -16.12 6.01
N PHE A 238 0.43 -15.37 7.08
CA PHE A 238 0.63 -15.82 8.45
C PHE A 238 -0.68 -16.00 9.23
N GLN A 239 -1.84 -15.70 8.61
CA GLN A 239 -3.16 -15.90 9.20
C GLN A 239 -3.74 -17.24 8.73
N ALA A 240 -3.79 -18.24 9.62
CA ALA A 240 -4.43 -19.51 9.33
C ALA A 240 -5.92 -19.57 9.75
N CYS A 241 -6.42 -18.70 10.65
CA CYS A 241 -7.80 -18.73 11.15
C CYS A 241 -8.36 -17.35 11.53
N LYS A 242 -9.71 -17.29 11.61
CA LYS A 242 -10.50 -16.08 11.90
C LYS A 242 -10.25 -15.46 13.29
N ASN A 243 -9.63 -16.16 14.22
CA ASN A 243 -9.38 -15.68 15.57
C ASN A 243 -7.91 -15.62 15.87
N SER A 244 -7.45 -14.39 15.99
CA SER A 244 -6.35 -13.93 16.83
C SER A 244 -4.91 -13.89 16.33
N TYR A 245 -4.28 -12.90 16.85
CA TYR A 245 -2.87 -12.58 16.95
C TYR A 245 -1.93 -13.79 17.24
N GLU A 246 -2.43 -14.81 17.95
CA GLU A 246 -1.65 -16.01 18.30
C GLU A 246 -1.38 -16.96 17.14
N LEU A 247 -2.33 -17.11 16.19
CA LEU A 247 -2.16 -18.01 15.05
C LEU A 247 -1.30 -17.41 13.94
N THR A 248 -1.31 -16.08 13.80
CA THR A 248 -0.35 -15.35 12.95
C THR A 248 1.08 -15.70 13.37
N GLN A 249 1.33 -15.81 14.68
CA GLN A 249 2.62 -16.26 15.22
C GLN A 249 2.89 -17.74 14.92
N THR A 250 1.87 -18.60 14.83
CA THR A 250 2.06 -20.04 14.66
C THR A 250 2.63 -20.37 13.27
N LEU A 251 2.04 -19.88 12.18
CA LEU A 251 2.57 -20.12 10.83
C LEU A 251 3.93 -19.48 10.62
N TYR A 252 4.11 -18.25 11.09
CA TYR A 252 5.40 -17.59 10.99
C TYR A 252 6.52 -18.31 11.77
N ARG A 253 6.18 -19.07 12.82
CA ARG A 253 7.15 -19.94 13.53
C ARG A 253 7.78 -21.02 12.67
N TYR A 254 7.06 -21.53 11.64
CA TYR A 254 7.66 -22.48 10.70
C TYR A 254 8.80 -21.83 9.92
N ILE A 255 8.61 -20.60 9.45
CA ILE A 255 9.65 -19.83 8.76
C ILE A 255 10.82 -19.54 9.69
N THR A 256 10.57 -19.06 10.92
CA THR A 256 11.63 -18.76 11.90
C THR A 256 12.42 -19.99 12.32
N LYS A 257 11.79 -21.17 12.35
CA LYS A 257 12.42 -22.46 12.66
C LYS A 257 13.00 -23.17 11.45
N ARG A 258 13.01 -22.53 10.27
CA ARG A 258 13.50 -23.11 9.00
C ARG A 258 12.73 -24.34 8.54
N LYS A 259 11.50 -24.51 8.96
CA LYS A 259 10.57 -25.56 8.54
C LYS A 259 9.75 -25.11 7.33
N ILE A 260 10.44 -24.81 6.23
CA ILE A 260 9.84 -24.16 5.06
C ILE A 260 8.91 -25.11 4.30
N SER A 261 9.30 -26.39 4.19
CA SER A 261 8.45 -27.41 3.54
C SER A 261 7.13 -27.60 4.27
N GLU A 262 7.17 -27.67 5.61
CA GLU A 262 5.97 -27.77 6.45
C GLU A 262 5.09 -26.53 6.34
N TYR A 263 5.70 -25.32 6.26
CA TYR A 263 4.96 -24.09 6.06
C TYR A 263 4.13 -24.13 4.76
N TRP A 264 4.76 -24.46 3.62
CA TRP A 264 4.08 -24.56 2.34
C TRP A 264 3.05 -25.69 2.32
N TYR A 265 3.39 -26.85 2.88
CA TYR A 265 2.46 -27.97 2.99
C TYR A 265 1.17 -27.59 3.71
N ILE A 266 1.28 -26.89 4.85
CA ILE A 266 0.10 -26.43 5.61
C ILE A 266 -0.74 -25.46 4.78
N LEU A 267 -0.12 -24.50 4.09
CA LEU A 267 -0.85 -23.52 3.28
C LEU A 267 -1.56 -24.16 2.09
N GLU A 268 -0.91 -25.09 1.41
CA GLU A 268 -1.42 -25.74 0.21
C GLU A 268 -2.52 -26.78 0.51
N HIS A 269 -2.46 -27.43 1.67
CA HIS A 269 -3.39 -28.50 2.05
C HIS A 269 -4.48 -28.02 3.03
N SER A 270 -4.45 -26.79 3.47
CA SER A 270 -5.50 -26.23 4.32
C SER A 270 -6.78 -26.00 3.51
N LYS A 271 -7.87 -26.67 3.91
CA LYS A 271 -9.21 -26.46 3.32
C LYS A 271 -9.69 -25.00 3.48
N GLU A 272 -9.23 -24.31 4.53
CA GLU A 272 -9.60 -22.92 4.80
C GLU A 272 -8.82 -21.93 3.92
N VAL A 273 -7.59 -22.28 3.53
CA VAL A 273 -6.74 -21.39 2.73
C VAL A 273 -7.02 -21.56 1.25
N ASN A 274 -7.24 -22.80 0.77
CA ASN A 274 -7.48 -23.12 -0.65
C ASN A 274 -6.54 -22.32 -1.58
N LEU A 275 -5.23 -22.49 -1.35
CA LEU A 275 -4.21 -21.73 -2.05
C LEU A 275 -4.05 -22.27 -3.48
N LYS A 276 -4.11 -21.39 -4.49
CA LYS A 276 -3.72 -21.80 -5.84
C LYS A 276 -2.23 -22.14 -5.87
N PRO A 277 -1.80 -23.07 -6.75
CA PRO A 277 -0.38 -23.39 -6.89
C PRO A 277 0.45 -22.15 -7.20
N LEU A 278 1.55 -21.98 -6.49
CA LEU A 278 2.55 -20.96 -6.69
C LEU A 278 3.85 -21.58 -7.18
N SER A 279 4.57 -20.91 -8.06
CA SER A 279 5.86 -21.39 -8.57
C SER A 279 6.90 -21.49 -7.45
N ASP A 280 7.85 -22.41 -7.60
CA ASP A 280 8.93 -22.58 -6.63
C ASP A 280 9.85 -21.35 -6.60
N ASP A 281 10.03 -20.66 -7.72
CA ASP A 281 10.80 -19.42 -7.80
C ASP A 281 10.14 -18.30 -6.98
N PHE A 282 8.78 -18.18 -7.03
CA PHE A 282 8.06 -17.24 -6.14
C PHE A 282 8.18 -17.64 -4.68
N LYS A 283 7.98 -18.93 -4.36
CA LYS A 283 8.09 -19.45 -2.99
C LYS A 283 9.46 -19.15 -2.37
N GLU A 284 10.54 -19.35 -3.16
CA GLU A 284 11.91 -19.02 -2.74
C GLU A 284 12.07 -17.53 -2.46
N LEU A 285 11.62 -16.66 -3.38
CA LEU A 285 11.69 -15.22 -3.24
C LEU A 285 10.90 -14.73 -2.02
N PHE A 286 9.67 -15.22 -1.85
CA PHE A 286 8.81 -14.86 -0.72
C PHE A 286 9.51 -15.12 0.62
N ILE A 287 10.08 -16.31 0.82
CA ILE A 287 10.78 -16.67 2.07
C ILE A 287 11.97 -15.73 2.34
N LYS A 288 12.69 -15.31 1.31
CA LYS A 288 13.80 -14.35 1.45
C LYS A 288 13.31 -12.95 1.84
N MET A 289 12.15 -12.52 1.33
CA MET A 289 11.56 -11.22 1.69
C MET A 289 11.04 -11.19 3.12
N VAL A 290 10.45 -12.29 3.61
CA VAL A 290 9.90 -12.39 4.98
C VAL A 290 10.87 -13.02 5.98
N GLU A 291 12.15 -13.07 5.67
CA GLU A 291 13.19 -13.55 6.58
C GLU A 291 13.14 -12.81 7.93
N SER A 292 13.13 -13.59 9.00
CA SER A 292 12.97 -13.08 10.39
C SER A 292 14.16 -12.27 10.91
N ASN A 293 15.36 -12.56 10.39
CA ASN A 293 16.55 -11.80 10.70
C ASN A 293 16.74 -10.68 9.67
N PRO A 294 16.55 -9.38 10.06
CA PRO A 294 16.67 -8.29 9.11
C PRO A 294 18.02 -8.24 8.37
N LYS A 295 19.10 -8.68 9.01
CA LYS A 295 20.46 -8.73 8.39
C LYS A 295 20.59 -9.77 7.28
N LYS A 296 19.74 -10.81 7.30
CA LYS A 296 19.69 -11.88 6.27
C LYS A 296 18.56 -11.67 5.26
N ARG A 297 17.64 -10.73 5.56
CA ARG A 297 16.53 -10.40 4.67
C ARG A 297 17.08 -9.80 3.38
N ILE A 298 16.54 -10.26 2.26
CA ILE A 298 16.89 -9.81 0.90
C ILE A 298 16.78 -8.26 0.79
N THR A 299 17.56 -7.68 -0.10
CA THR A 299 17.47 -6.24 -0.47
C THR A 299 16.55 -6.03 -1.66
N LEU A 300 16.16 -4.77 -1.95
CA LEU A 300 15.37 -4.43 -3.13
C LEU A 300 16.09 -4.79 -4.44
N ASP A 301 17.42 -4.63 -4.50
CA ASP A 301 18.21 -5.01 -5.68
C ASP A 301 18.24 -6.53 -5.86
N GLU A 302 18.46 -7.28 -4.78
CA GLU A 302 18.42 -8.75 -4.82
C GLU A 302 17.03 -9.32 -5.15
N ILE A 303 15.93 -8.60 -4.83
CA ILE A 303 14.57 -8.96 -5.30
C ILE A 303 14.53 -8.92 -6.82
N MET A 304 15.03 -7.83 -7.43
CA MET A 304 15.05 -7.66 -8.88
C MET A 304 15.99 -8.66 -9.58
N ASP A 305 17.03 -9.14 -8.88
CA ASP A 305 17.98 -10.15 -9.35
C ASP A 305 17.51 -11.59 -9.11
N SER A 306 16.36 -11.79 -8.47
CA SER A 306 15.83 -13.11 -8.17
C SER A 306 15.42 -13.87 -9.43
N LYS A 307 15.38 -15.21 -9.35
CA LYS A 307 14.91 -16.07 -10.45
C LYS A 307 13.50 -15.72 -10.92
N TRP A 308 12.62 -15.34 -9.97
CA TRP A 308 11.24 -14.99 -10.28
C TRP A 308 11.11 -13.68 -11.07
N MET A 309 12.05 -12.73 -10.88
CA MET A 309 12.06 -11.42 -11.53
C MET A 309 13.06 -11.30 -12.70
N LYS A 310 13.85 -12.34 -12.97
CA LYS A 310 14.97 -12.29 -13.94
C LYS A 310 14.54 -11.82 -15.34
N ASP A 311 13.34 -12.23 -15.76
CA ASP A 311 12.84 -11.92 -17.09
C ASP A 311 12.57 -10.41 -17.24
N ILE A 312 12.11 -9.74 -16.16
CA ILE A 312 11.89 -8.28 -16.16
C ILE A 312 13.20 -7.50 -16.31
N LYS A 313 14.29 -7.99 -15.68
CA LYS A 313 15.58 -7.30 -15.74
C LYS A 313 16.25 -7.41 -17.10
N ASN A 314 16.07 -8.55 -17.78
CA ASN A 314 16.77 -8.90 -19.02
C ASN A 314 15.95 -8.60 -20.27
N GLU A 315 14.67 -8.30 -20.14
CA GLU A 315 13.72 -8.16 -21.24
C GLU A 315 13.50 -6.69 -21.63
N SER A 316 12.96 -6.52 -22.82
CA SER A 316 12.68 -5.22 -23.41
C SER A 316 11.51 -4.51 -22.71
N LYS A 317 11.36 -3.24 -23.03
CA LYS A 317 10.20 -2.43 -22.62
C LYS A 317 8.87 -3.09 -23.01
N GLU A 318 8.86 -3.81 -24.14
CA GLU A 318 7.69 -4.56 -24.63
C GLU A 318 7.25 -5.66 -23.67
N TYR A 319 8.18 -6.31 -22.97
CA TYR A 319 7.84 -7.35 -21.99
C TYR A 319 7.11 -6.76 -20.77
N LEU A 320 7.58 -5.65 -20.24
CA LEU A 320 6.88 -4.93 -19.17
C LEU A 320 5.48 -4.47 -19.61
N GLU A 321 5.34 -4.02 -20.87
CA GLU A 321 4.05 -3.65 -21.44
C GLU A 321 3.11 -4.85 -21.56
N MET A 322 3.61 -6.00 -21.95
CA MET A 322 2.85 -7.25 -22.00
C MET A 322 2.34 -7.64 -20.61
N LEU A 323 3.21 -7.63 -19.59
CA LEU A 323 2.84 -7.96 -18.22
C LEU A 323 1.80 -6.97 -17.66
N ARG A 324 1.96 -5.68 -17.95
CA ARG A 324 0.99 -4.63 -17.57
C ARG A 324 -0.37 -4.88 -18.22
N ASN A 325 -0.41 -5.15 -19.54
CA ASN A 325 -1.64 -5.43 -20.27
C ASN A 325 -2.35 -6.67 -19.71
N LYS A 326 -1.59 -7.71 -19.35
CA LYS A 326 -2.13 -8.89 -18.67
C LYS A 326 -2.75 -8.53 -17.32
N MET A 327 -2.06 -7.75 -16.50
CA MET A 327 -2.58 -7.27 -15.22
C MET A 327 -3.88 -6.45 -15.41
N ILE A 328 -3.94 -5.57 -16.41
CA ILE A 328 -5.14 -4.78 -16.72
C ILE A 328 -6.30 -5.71 -17.10
N SER A 329 -6.05 -6.78 -17.84
CA SER A 329 -7.10 -7.74 -18.24
C SER A 329 -7.65 -8.57 -17.08
N GLU A 330 -6.93 -8.65 -15.96
CA GLU A 330 -7.34 -9.38 -14.75
C GLU A 330 -8.11 -8.48 -13.75
N MET A 331 -8.10 -7.15 -13.95
CA MET A 331 -8.80 -6.19 -13.08
C MET A 331 -10.26 -6.01 -13.44
#